data_ae674bd2a928e0902186a06c2625f500
#
_entry.id   ae674bd2a928e0902186a06c2625f500
#
_cell.length_a   1.000
_cell.length_b   1.000
_cell.length_c   1.000
_cell.angle_alpha   90.00
_cell.angle_beta   90.00
_cell.angle_gamma   90.00
#
_symmetry.space_group_name_H-M   'P 1'
#
loop_
_entity.id
_entity.type
_entity.pdbx_description
1 polymer ?
#
loop_
_entity_poly.entity_id
_entity_poly.type
_entity_poly.pdbx_seq_one_letter_code
_entity_poly.pdbx_strand_id
1 'polypeptide(L)'
;MTIQLAEKIIKGKKIRTNNHRLDEIITLWNKVPEMQLEGEFFAVYSNYESNFEGDYDLLIGSERANFPESSIIFTGQYVAIPVKESSPKGVGQAWQKIWKDEALEKRRTYLSDAEHYKADGTIAIYLSV
;
A
#
# COMPACT_ATOMS: atom_id res chain seq x y z
N MET A 1 -6.45 -15.28 -2.36
CA MET A 1 -7.74 -14.98 -3.02
C MET A 1 -7.54 -13.87 -4.02
N THR A 2 -8.09 -14.01 -5.21
CA THR A 2 -8.00 -12.98 -6.25
C THR A 2 -9.33 -12.22 -6.30
N ILE A 3 -9.25 -10.89 -6.30
CA ILE A 3 -10.43 -10.04 -6.34
C ILE A 3 -10.30 -9.03 -7.49
N GLN A 4 -11.43 -8.48 -7.91
CA GLN A 4 -11.47 -7.40 -8.88
C GLN A 4 -11.67 -6.08 -8.14
N LEU A 5 -10.79 -5.10 -8.37
CA LEU A 5 -10.96 -3.75 -7.82
C LEU A 5 -11.31 -2.77 -8.94
N ALA A 6 -12.23 -1.86 -8.64
CA ALA A 6 -12.44 -0.68 -9.46
C ALA A 6 -11.35 0.35 -9.16
N GLU A 7 -11.12 1.25 -10.11
CA GLU A 7 -10.15 2.33 -9.92
C GLU A 7 -10.52 3.18 -8.70
N LYS A 8 -9.49 3.54 -7.91
CA LYS A 8 -9.63 4.46 -6.78
C LYS A 8 -8.53 5.51 -6.87
N ILE A 9 -8.88 6.75 -6.66
CA ILE A 9 -7.91 7.84 -6.54
C ILE A 9 -7.75 8.15 -5.06
N ILE A 10 -6.54 7.94 -4.55
CA ILE A 10 -6.22 8.16 -3.14
C ILE A 10 -5.43 9.45 -3.03
N LYS A 11 -5.90 10.35 -2.18
CA LYS A 11 -5.27 11.66 -1.96
C LYS A 11 -4.60 11.68 -0.60
N GLY A 12 -3.39 12.21 -0.55
CA GLY A 12 -2.64 12.22 0.70
C GLY A 12 -1.26 12.80 0.55
N LYS A 13 -0.30 12.26 1.30
CA LYS A 13 1.10 12.66 1.24
C LYS A 13 1.92 11.57 0.59
N LYS A 14 2.76 11.96 -0.36
CA LYS A 14 3.54 11.05 -1.20
C LYS A 14 5.02 11.29 -1.05
N ILE A 15 5.79 10.20 -1.03
CA ILE A 15 7.25 10.26 -1.12
C ILE A 15 7.73 9.27 -2.19
N ARG A 16 8.94 9.50 -2.70
CA ARG A 16 9.67 8.54 -3.53
C ARG A 16 10.70 7.88 -2.66
N THR A 17 10.64 6.56 -2.50
CA THR A 17 11.48 5.84 -1.55
C THR A 17 11.72 4.39 -2.02
N ASN A 18 12.30 3.57 -1.14
CA ASN A 18 12.45 2.14 -1.37
C ASN A 18 12.50 1.40 -0.03
N ASN A 19 12.52 0.07 -0.08
CA ASN A 19 12.44 -0.76 1.12
C ASN A 19 13.70 -0.73 2.00
N HIS A 20 14.78 -0.09 1.54
CA HIS A 20 16.00 0.10 2.31
C HIS A 20 16.04 1.45 3.06
N ARG A 21 15.05 2.30 2.83
CA ARG A 21 14.96 3.63 3.45
C ARG A 21 13.84 3.68 4.46
N LEU A 22 13.93 2.81 5.47
CA LEU A 22 12.88 2.69 6.49
C LEU A 22 12.65 3.98 7.25
N ASP A 23 13.69 4.80 7.47
CA ASP A 23 13.58 6.08 8.15
C ASP A 23 12.62 7.04 7.40
N GLU A 24 12.68 7.06 6.08
CA GLU A 24 11.78 7.88 5.27
C GLU A 24 10.34 7.39 5.37
N ILE A 25 10.15 6.08 5.34
CA ILE A 25 8.83 5.46 5.46
C ILE A 25 8.23 5.74 6.84
N ILE A 26 9.02 5.57 7.89
CA ILE A 26 8.58 5.86 9.26
C ILE A 26 8.23 7.34 9.42
N THR A 27 9.03 8.24 8.84
CA THR A 27 8.77 9.68 8.89
C THR A 27 7.42 10.01 8.23
N LEU A 28 7.10 9.38 7.10
CA LEU A 28 5.80 9.57 6.47
C LEU A 28 4.67 9.06 7.36
N TRP A 29 4.80 7.87 7.93
CA TRP A 29 3.80 7.31 8.83
C TRP A 29 3.57 8.18 10.07
N ASN A 30 4.61 8.83 10.57
CA ASN A 30 4.50 9.72 11.72
C ASN A 30 3.67 10.97 11.43
N LYS A 31 3.44 11.29 10.17
CA LYS A 31 2.59 12.43 9.77
C LYS A 31 1.11 12.05 9.66
N VAL A 32 0.79 10.77 9.68
CA VAL A 32 -0.59 10.30 9.47
C VAL A 32 -1.57 10.85 10.51
N PRO A 33 -1.27 10.90 11.83
CA PRO A 33 -2.20 11.48 12.79
C PRO A 33 -2.56 12.92 12.48
N GLU A 34 -1.62 13.71 11.98
CA GLU A 34 -1.85 15.11 11.61
C GLU A 34 -2.75 15.27 10.39
N MET A 35 -2.81 14.25 9.54
CA MET A 35 -3.64 14.29 8.33
C MET A 35 -5.13 14.16 8.64
N GLN A 36 -5.49 13.70 9.82
CA GLN A 36 -6.88 13.53 10.27
C GLN A 36 -7.71 12.71 9.29
N LEU A 37 -7.15 11.59 8.83
CA LEU A 37 -7.86 10.67 7.95
C LEU A 37 -8.96 9.97 8.76
N GLU A 38 -10.20 10.09 8.29
CA GLU A 38 -11.35 9.52 8.97
C GLU A 38 -11.74 8.18 8.33
N GLY A 39 -12.13 7.23 9.19
CA GLY A 39 -12.56 5.92 8.73
C GLY A 39 -11.40 5.13 8.14
N GLU A 40 -11.60 4.62 6.93
CA GLU A 40 -10.56 3.83 6.27
C GLU A 40 -9.58 4.68 5.50
N PHE A 41 -8.34 4.19 5.39
CA PHE A 41 -7.31 4.83 4.58
C PHE A 41 -6.42 3.77 3.93
N PHE A 42 -5.52 4.24 3.06
CA PHE A 42 -4.68 3.38 2.24
C PHE A 42 -3.24 3.86 2.24
N ALA A 43 -2.31 2.91 2.15
CA ALA A 43 -0.94 3.17 1.73
C ALA A 43 -0.79 2.58 0.33
N VAL A 44 -0.53 3.42 -0.66
CA VAL A 44 -0.49 3.01 -2.07
C VAL A 44 0.95 3.02 -2.55
N TYR A 45 1.37 1.89 -3.10
CA TYR A 45 2.68 1.69 -3.70
C TYR A 45 2.51 1.64 -5.21
N SER A 46 3.16 2.54 -5.92
CA SER A 46 3.01 2.66 -7.38
C SER A 46 4.25 3.25 -8.02
N ASN A 47 4.22 3.37 -9.34
CA ASN A 47 5.31 3.95 -10.11
C ASN A 47 6.65 3.28 -9.78
N TYR A 48 6.62 1.95 -9.74
CA TYR A 48 7.81 1.16 -9.44
C TYR A 48 8.88 1.31 -10.52
N GLU A 49 10.12 1.50 -10.09
CA GLU A 49 11.26 1.49 -11.00
C GLU A 49 11.47 0.09 -11.61
N SER A 50 11.30 -0.95 -10.81
CA SER A 50 11.47 -2.34 -11.22
C SER A 50 10.51 -3.25 -10.45
N ASN A 51 10.93 -3.76 -9.33
CA ASN A 51 10.15 -4.62 -8.44
C ASN A 51 10.25 -4.08 -7.00
N PHE A 52 9.98 -4.93 -6.00
CA PHE A 52 10.03 -4.51 -4.60
C PHE A 52 11.43 -4.12 -4.11
N GLU A 53 12.47 -4.38 -4.89
CA GLU A 53 13.84 -3.99 -4.53
C GLU A 53 14.22 -2.59 -5.02
N GLY A 54 13.48 -2.05 -5.99
CA GLY A 54 13.74 -0.73 -6.55
C GLY A 54 12.94 0.37 -5.89
N ASP A 55 13.04 1.56 -6.44
CA ASP A 55 12.29 2.73 -5.97
C ASP A 55 10.82 2.63 -6.35
N TYR A 56 9.97 3.24 -5.54
CA TYR A 56 8.54 3.35 -5.78
C TYR A 56 7.99 4.62 -5.14
N ASP A 57 6.79 5.01 -5.55
CA ASP A 57 6.04 6.06 -4.87
C ASP A 57 5.22 5.42 -3.76
N LEU A 58 5.29 5.99 -2.56
CA LEU A 58 4.43 5.61 -1.44
C LEU A 58 3.58 6.82 -1.08
N LEU A 59 2.27 6.65 -1.15
CA LEU A 59 1.31 7.67 -0.74
C LEU A 59 0.43 7.11 0.36
N ILE A 60 0.27 7.85 1.45
CA ILE A 60 -0.68 7.51 2.50
C ILE A 60 -1.80 8.53 2.48
N GLY A 61 -3.03 8.06 2.38
CA GLY A 61 -4.18 8.94 2.27
C GLY A 61 -5.50 8.19 2.17
N SER A 62 -6.51 8.89 1.69
CA SER A 62 -7.85 8.30 1.51
C SER A 62 -8.54 8.91 0.30
N GLU A 63 -9.65 8.28 -0.11
CA GLU A 63 -10.44 8.78 -1.22
C GLU A 63 -11.07 10.15 -0.92
N ARG A 64 -11.38 10.41 0.33
CA ARG A 64 -12.08 11.63 0.76
C ARG A 64 -11.16 12.71 1.29
N ALA A 65 -9.87 12.44 1.41
CA ALA A 65 -8.92 13.41 1.91
C ALA A 65 -8.78 14.60 0.96
N ASN A 66 -8.44 15.76 1.51
CA ASN A 66 -8.26 16.98 0.74
C ASN A 66 -6.79 17.37 0.73
N PHE A 67 -6.00 16.63 -0.05
CA PHE A 67 -4.57 16.87 -0.24
C PHE A 67 -4.25 17.01 -1.72
N PRO A 68 -3.21 17.78 -2.08
CA PRO A 68 -2.88 18.03 -3.48
C PRO A 68 -2.23 16.84 -4.18
N GLU A 69 -1.58 15.94 -3.45
CA GLU A 69 -0.94 14.77 -4.05
C GLU A 69 -1.91 13.60 -4.10
N SER A 70 -1.77 12.77 -5.13
CA SER A 70 -2.63 11.61 -5.30
C SER A 70 -1.87 10.46 -5.92
N SER A 71 -2.40 9.24 -5.71
CA SER A 71 -1.98 8.04 -6.41
C SER A 71 -3.20 7.23 -6.79
N ILE A 72 -3.06 6.41 -7.83
CA ILE A 72 -4.18 5.63 -8.36
C ILE A 72 -3.98 4.17 -7.99
N ILE A 73 -5.04 3.56 -7.42
CA ILE A 73 -5.18 2.11 -7.39
C ILE A 73 -5.89 1.77 -8.68
N PHE A 74 -5.18 1.19 -9.64
CA PHE A 74 -5.73 0.95 -10.97
C PHE A 74 -6.78 -0.16 -10.93
N THR A 75 -7.78 -0.04 -11.80
CA THR A 75 -8.75 -1.11 -11.98
C THR A 75 -8.04 -2.39 -12.46
N GLY A 76 -8.46 -3.52 -11.96
CA GLY A 76 -7.90 -4.81 -12.35
C GLY A 76 -7.99 -5.87 -11.28
N GLN A 77 -7.25 -6.94 -11.49
CA GLN A 77 -7.23 -8.06 -10.55
C GLN A 77 -6.11 -7.91 -9.55
N TYR A 78 -6.40 -8.27 -8.31
CA TYR A 78 -5.47 -8.19 -7.20
C TYR A 78 -5.54 -9.46 -6.37
N VAL A 79 -4.39 -9.88 -5.85
CA VAL A 79 -4.36 -10.87 -4.78
C VAL A 79 -4.58 -10.12 -3.48
N ALA A 80 -5.62 -10.51 -2.73
CA ALA A 80 -5.93 -9.91 -1.44
C ALA A 80 -5.37 -10.80 -0.33
N ILE A 81 -4.50 -10.23 0.49
CA ILE A 81 -3.83 -10.93 1.58
C ILE A 81 -4.26 -10.29 2.89
N PRO A 82 -5.03 -11.00 3.74
CA PRO A 82 -5.37 -10.46 5.05
C PRO A 82 -4.15 -10.46 5.95
N VAL A 83 -3.98 -9.38 6.70
CA VAL A 83 -2.91 -9.26 7.69
C VAL A 83 -3.42 -9.86 8.99
N LYS A 84 -2.72 -10.87 9.52
CA LYS A 84 -3.19 -11.62 10.71
C LYS A 84 -3.21 -10.76 11.97
N GLU A 85 -2.19 -9.95 12.16
CA GLU A 85 -2.10 -9.06 13.31
C GLU A 85 -2.20 -7.62 12.81
N SER A 86 -3.24 -6.91 13.21
CA SER A 86 -3.50 -5.53 12.76
C SER A 86 -2.59 -4.55 13.50
N SER A 87 -1.30 -4.61 13.18
CA SER A 87 -0.26 -3.79 13.78
C SER A 87 0.87 -3.57 12.78
N PRO A 88 1.77 -2.61 13.01
CA PRO A 88 2.94 -2.44 12.15
C PRO A 88 3.78 -3.70 12.02
N LYS A 89 3.92 -4.46 13.12
CA LYS A 89 4.63 -5.74 13.09
C LYS A 89 3.96 -6.75 12.19
N GLY A 90 2.63 -6.87 12.26
CA GLY A 90 1.85 -7.79 11.43
C GLY A 90 1.94 -7.44 9.96
N VAL A 91 1.89 -6.16 9.63
CA VAL A 91 2.05 -5.68 8.25
C VAL A 91 3.45 -6.02 7.72
N GLY A 92 4.48 -5.76 8.51
CA GLY A 92 5.86 -6.10 8.13
C GLY A 92 6.07 -7.59 7.91
N GLN A 93 5.50 -8.43 8.76
CA GLN A 93 5.56 -9.88 8.60
C GLN A 93 4.86 -10.35 7.33
N ALA A 94 3.72 -9.75 7.00
CA ALA A 94 3.00 -10.08 5.77
C ALA A 94 3.84 -9.72 4.54
N TRP A 95 4.48 -8.56 4.51
CA TRP A 95 5.35 -8.17 3.41
C TRP A 95 6.55 -9.11 3.26
N GLN A 96 7.15 -9.54 4.36
CA GLN A 96 8.27 -10.48 4.30
C GLN A 96 7.87 -11.80 3.64
N LYS A 97 6.68 -12.29 3.94
CA LYS A 97 6.15 -13.51 3.30
C LYS A 97 5.90 -13.29 1.81
N ILE A 98 5.36 -12.13 1.45
CA ILE A 98 5.12 -11.76 0.06
C ILE A 98 6.42 -11.76 -0.75
N TRP A 99 7.47 -11.15 -0.21
CA TRP A 99 8.75 -11.05 -0.89
C TRP A 99 9.43 -12.41 -1.09
N LYS A 100 9.12 -13.39 -0.26
CA LYS A 100 9.69 -14.74 -0.34
C LYS A 100 8.86 -15.69 -1.21
N ASP A 101 7.67 -15.28 -1.63
CA ASP A 101 6.74 -16.11 -2.40
C ASP A 101 7.05 -15.99 -3.88
N GLU A 102 7.84 -16.94 -4.41
CA GLU A 102 8.28 -16.91 -5.80
C GLU A 102 7.12 -17.11 -6.79
N ALA A 103 6.13 -17.91 -6.43
CA ALA A 103 4.97 -18.12 -7.30
C ALA A 103 4.15 -16.85 -7.42
N LEU A 104 3.99 -16.13 -6.32
CA LEU A 104 3.30 -14.85 -6.30
C LEU A 104 4.09 -13.79 -7.08
N GLU A 105 5.40 -13.76 -6.92
CA GLU A 105 6.26 -12.81 -7.61
C GLU A 105 6.08 -12.91 -9.14
N LYS A 106 5.94 -14.12 -9.67
CA LYS A 106 5.73 -14.32 -11.11
C LYS A 106 4.41 -13.75 -11.62
N ARG A 107 3.44 -13.57 -10.74
CA ARG A 107 2.12 -13.03 -11.09
C ARG A 107 2.04 -11.52 -10.91
N ARG A 108 2.88 -10.93 -10.07
CA ARG A 108 2.81 -9.50 -9.75
C ARG A 108 3.15 -8.64 -10.96
N THR A 109 2.32 -7.64 -11.21
CA THR A 109 2.52 -6.69 -12.33
C THR A 109 3.22 -5.42 -11.90
N TYR A 110 3.30 -5.14 -10.60
CA TYR A 110 3.88 -3.90 -10.06
C TYR A 110 3.23 -2.64 -10.63
N LEU A 111 1.95 -2.73 -11.00
CA LEU A 111 1.20 -1.59 -11.49
C LEU A 111 0.78 -0.68 -10.33
N SER A 112 0.13 -1.26 -9.32
CA SER A 112 -0.17 -0.61 -8.06
C SER A 112 -0.45 -1.67 -7.00
N ASP A 113 0.06 -1.44 -5.80
CA ASP A 113 -0.20 -2.29 -4.64
C ASP A 113 -0.70 -1.39 -3.52
N ALA A 114 -1.43 -1.95 -2.57
CA ALA A 114 -1.98 -1.13 -1.50
C ALA A 114 -2.09 -1.91 -0.20
N GLU A 115 -1.89 -1.20 0.91
CA GLU A 115 -2.33 -1.63 2.22
C GLU A 115 -3.63 -0.90 2.49
N HIS A 116 -4.67 -1.65 2.79
CA HIS A 116 -5.99 -1.11 3.09
C HIS A 116 -6.26 -1.21 4.59
N TYR A 117 -6.32 -0.07 5.25
CA TYR A 117 -6.62 0.04 6.68
C TYR A 117 -8.11 0.31 6.81
N LYS A 118 -8.85 -0.76 7.11
CA LYS A 118 -10.31 -0.73 7.10
C LYS A 118 -10.88 -0.08 8.35
N ALA A 119 -12.11 0.42 8.24
CA ALA A 119 -12.79 1.08 9.34
C ALA A 119 -12.99 0.17 10.55
N ASP A 120 -13.09 -1.15 10.36
CA ASP A 120 -13.24 -2.12 11.44
C ASP A 120 -11.92 -2.48 12.15
N GLY A 121 -10.81 -1.86 11.74
CA GLY A 121 -9.50 -2.09 12.33
C GLY A 121 -8.69 -3.20 11.67
N THR A 122 -9.28 -3.95 10.75
CA THR A 122 -8.53 -4.99 10.02
C THR A 122 -7.73 -4.38 8.87
N ILE A 123 -6.70 -5.11 8.42
CA ILE A 123 -5.80 -4.67 7.38
C ILE A 123 -5.71 -5.74 6.30
N ALA A 124 -5.74 -5.33 5.05
CA ALA A 124 -5.49 -6.22 3.92
C ALA A 124 -4.44 -5.61 3.00
N ILE A 125 -3.66 -6.47 2.34
CA ILE A 125 -2.69 -6.04 1.32
C ILE A 125 -3.23 -6.52 -0.03
N TYR A 126 -3.27 -5.61 -1.01
CA TYR A 126 -3.70 -5.90 -2.37
C TYR A 126 -2.50 -5.78 -3.30
N LEU A 127 -2.24 -6.85 -4.05
CA LEU A 127 -1.13 -6.90 -5.00
C LEU A 127 -1.67 -7.06 -6.42
N SER A 128 -1.35 -6.12 -7.31
CA SER A 128 -1.79 -6.19 -8.69
C SER A 128 -1.17 -7.40 -9.39
N VAL A 129 -2.01 -8.17 -10.10
CA VAL A 129 -1.59 -9.37 -10.81
C VAL A 129 -2.09 -9.40 -12.25
#